data_013665bafc72dc3168a3ce482080f914
#
_entry.id   013665bafc72dc3168a3ce482080f914
#
_cell.length_a   1.000
_cell.length_b   1.000
_cell.length_c   1.000
_cell.angle_alpha   90.00
_cell.angle_beta   90.00
_cell.angle_gamma   90.00
#
_symmetry.space_group_name_H-M   'P 1'
#
loop_
_entity.id
_entity.type
_entity.pdbx_description
1 polymer ?
#
loop_
_entity_poly.entity_id
_entity_poly.type
_entity_poly.pdbx_seq_one_letter_code
_entity_poly.pdbx_strand_id
1 'polypeptide(L)'
;MAARTVRRPGAARALVPRPEVLLLDEPFSALDAFTRADLQDHLLDLWADARPTLILVTHDVDEAIVLADRVMVLRPRPGRISDEIAVDLPRPRDRQSAAFDFVKRRVLAALDCSLNRTASGAEDEPKAEAGAAMWW
;
A
#
# COMPACT_ATOMS: atom_id res chain seq x y z
N MET A 1 -4.09 18.71 12.51
CA MET A 1 -3.98 17.40 11.82
C MET A 1 -2.73 16.70 12.33
N ALA A 2 -2.90 15.61 13.09
CA ALA A 2 -1.78 14.86 13.67
C ALA A 2 -1.54 13.59 12.83
N ALA A 3 -0.47 13.56 12.05
CA ALA A 3 -0.03 12.39 11.32
C ALA A 3 1.16 11.74 12.06
N ARG A 4 1.15 10.41 12.19
CA ARG A 4 2.24 9.66 12.82
C ARG A 4 2.74 8.56 11.90
N THR A 5 4.05 8.54 11.67
CA THR A 5 4.73 7.49 10.92
C THR A 5 5.34 6.48 11.90
N VAL A 6 5.08 5.19 11.68
CA VAL A 6 5.65 4.10 12.50
C VAL A 6 6.39 3.13 11.60
N ARG A 7 7.70 3.02 11.84
CA ARG A 7 8.56 2.00 11.25
C ARG A 7 8.83 0.92 12.30
N ARG A 8 8.36 -0.31 12.06
CA ARG A 8 8.55 -1.52 12.87
C ARG A 8 7.81 -1.59 14.23
N PRO A 9 7.87 -2.71 14.98
CA PRO A 9 6.81 -3.17 15.88
C PRO A 9 6.40 -2.12 16.93
N GLY A 10 5.26 -1.54 16.72
CA GLY A 10 4.73 -0.48 17.55
C GLY A 10 3.37 0.03 17.05
N ALA A 11 2.75 -0.65 16.08
CA ALA A 11 1.46 -0.22 15.53
C ALA A 11 0.41 -0.01 16.64
N ALA A 12 0.33 -0.92 17.61
CA ALA A 12 -0.56 -0.79 18.76
C ALA A 12 -0.25 0.45 19.63
N ARG A 13 1.03 0.77 19.84
CA ARG A 13 1.43 1.99 20.59
C ARG A 13 1.15 3.28 19.82
N ALA A 14 1.10 3.22 18.49
CA ALA A 14 0.82 4.39 17.66
C ALA A 14 -0.66 4.80 17.73
N LEU A 15 -1.57 3.90 18.07
CA LEU A 15 -3.00 4.13 18.20
C LEU A 15 -3.42 4.72 19.55
N VAL A 16 -2.59 4.59 20.60
CA VAL A 16 -2.88 5.13 21.95
C VAL A 16 -3.24 6.62 21.96
N PRO A 17 -2.55 7.54 21.22
CA PRO A 17 -2.90 8.96 21.16
C PRO A 17 -4.08 9.29 20.22
N ARG A 18 -4.77 8.29 19.65
CA ARG A 18 -5.88 8.44 18.68
C ARG A 18 -5.53 9.40 17.52
N PRO A 19 -4.52 9.09 16.68
CA PRO A 19 -4.18 9.93 15.55
C PRO A 19 -5.30 9.92 14.50
N GLU A 20 -5.46 11.01 13.76
CA GLU A 20 -6.37 11.06 12.62
C GLU A 20 -5.83 10.27 11.42
N VAL A 21 -4.51 10.24 11.28
CA VAL A 21 -3.81 9.50 10.21
C VAL A 21 -2.70 8.66 10.80
N LEU A 22 -2.68 7.39 10.45
CA LEU A 22 -1.63 6.44 10.82
C LEU A 22 -0.92 5.95 9.55
N LEU A 23 0.39 6.15 9.49
CA LEU A 23 1.24 5.67 8.40
C LEU A 23 2.09 4.49 8.89
N LEU A 24 1.95 3.35 8.26
CA LEU A 24 2.71 2.13 8.51
C LEU A 24 3.58 1.80 7.30
N ASP A 25 4.88 1.69 7.51
CA ASP A 25 5.87 1.36 6.48
C ASP A 25 6.45 -0.03 6.76
N GLU A 26 6.06 -1.02 5.93
CA GLU A 26 6.46 -2.42 6.02
C GLU A 26 6.30 -3.02 7.45
N PRO A 27 5.13 -2.86 8.10
CA PRO A 27 5.01 -3.16 9.54
C PRO A 27 5.15 -4.63 9.88
N PHE A 28 4.90 -5.54 8.92
CA PHE A 28 4.89 -6.98 9.13
C PHE A 28 6.02 -7.73 8.41
N SER A 29 6.93 -7.03 7.74
CA SER A 29 7.96 -7.62 6.87
C SER A 29 8.93 -8.58 7.56
N ALA A 30 9.13 -8.44 8.89
CA ALA A 30 10.07 -9.25 9.67
C ALA A 30 9.39 -10.38 10.47
N LEU A 31 8.11 -10.65 10.22
CA LEU A 31 7.32 -11.61 10.99
C LEU A 31 7.10 -12.90 10.22
N ASP A 32 7.01 -14.02 10.95
CA ASP A 32 6.53 -15.29 10.42
C ASP A 32 5.03 -15.21 10.08
N ALA A 33 4.54 -16.16 9.29
CA ALA A 33 3.18 -16.13 8.76
C ALA A 33 2.08 -16.13 9.83
N PHE A 34 2.27 -16.87 10.94
CA PHE A 34 1.27 -16.94 12.01
C PHE A 34 1.22 -15.64 12.80
N THR A 35 2.36 -15.16 13.25
CA THR A 35 2.46 -13.89 13.98
C THR A 35 1.97 -12.72 13.15
N ARG A 36 2.22 -12.75 11.83
CA ARG A 36 1.73 -11.73 10.89
C ARG A 36 0.20 -11.71 10.84
N ALA A 37 -0.43 -12.88 10.67
CA ALA A 37 -1.88 -12.98 10.62
C ALA A 37 -2.54 -12.45 11.90
N ASP A 38 -2.05 -12.89 13.06
CA ASP A 38 -2.56 -12.46 14.36
C ASP A 38 -2.44 -10.94 14.56
N LEU A 39 -1.32 -10.35 14.13
CA LEU A 39 -1.12 -8.91 14.26
C LEU A 39 -1.94 -8.09 13.26
N GLN A 40 -2.21 -8.64 12.08
CA GLN A 40 -3.12 -8.01 11.11
C GLN A 40 -4.55 -7.97 11.62
N ASP A 41 -5.03 -9.07 12.19
CA ASP A 41 -6.37 -9.14 12.80
C ASP A 41 -6.46 -8.18 13.98
N HIS A 42 -5.45 -8.15 14.85
CA HIS A 42 -5.41 -7.22 15.97
C HIS A 42 -5.36 -5.75 15.52
N LEU A 43 -4.66 -5.43 14.42
CA LEU A 43 -4.66 -4.09 13.85
C LEU A 43 -6.05 -3.70 13.34
N LEU A 44 -6.78 -4.62 12.72
CA LEU A 44 -8.14 -4.39 12.23
C LEU A 44 -9.11 -4.15 13.38
N ASP A 45 -9.00 -4.89 14.50
CA ASP A 45 -9.79 -4.70 15.70
C ASP A 45 -9.55 -3.30 16.31
N LEU A 46 -8.29 -2.91 16.47
CA LEU A 46 -7.93 -1.59 16.97
C LEU A 46 -8.37 -0.46 16.02
N TRP A 47 -8.30 -0.70 14.71
CA TRP A 47 -8.78 0.24 13.72
C TRP A 47 -10.30 0.40 13.77
N ALA A 48 -11.05 -0.68 14.01
CA ALA A 48 -12.50 -0.64 14.07
C ALA A 48 -13.02 0.28 15.18
N ASP A 49 -12.28 0.38 16.30
CA ASP A 49 -12.63 1.24 17.44
C ASP A 49 -12.39 2.74 17.16
N ALA A 50 -11.24 3.08 16.62
CA ALA A 50 -10.79 4.46 16.47
C ALA A 50 -10.99 5.04 15.06
N ARG A 51 -11.07 4.19 14.05
CA ARG A 51 -11.23 4.49 12.61
C ARG A 51 -10.36 5.62 12.08
N PRO A 52 -9.04 5.65 12.39
CA PRO A 52 -8.14 6.60 11.76
C PRO A 52 -8.00 6.33 10.27
N THR A 53 -7.58 7.31 9.49
CA THR A 53 -7.12 7.04 8.13
C THR A 53 -5.82 6.24 8.21
N LEU A 54 -5.83 5.00 7.72
CA LEU A 54 -4.66 4.12 7.71
C LEU A 54 -4.01 4.11 6.33
N ILE A 55 -2.73 4.46 6.27
CA ILE A 55 -1.90 4.34 5.07
C ILE A 55 -0.86 3.26 5.34
N LEU A 56 -0.90 2.19 4.55
CA LEU A 56 0.00 1.06 4.65
C LEU A 56 0.91 1.02 3.41
N VAL A 57 2.21 0.99 3.62
CA VAL A 57 3.19 0.68 2.57
C VAL A 57 3.66 -0.76 2.77
N THR A 58 3.46 -1.59 1.76
CA THR A 58 3.87 -3.00 1.76
C THR A 58 4.18 -3.48 0.35
N HIS A 59 5.01 -4.51 0.23
CA HIS A 59 5.24 -5.25 -1.00
C HIS A 59 4.44 -6.56 -1.05
N ASP A 60 3.70 -6.90 0.02
CA ASP A 60 2.87 -8.09 0.10
C ASP A 60 1.44 -7.78 -0.37
N VAL A 61 1.04 -8.38 -1.49
CA VAL A 61 -0.28 -8.17 -2.11
C VAL A 61 -1.41 -8.70 -1.22
N ASP A 62 -1.22 -9.83 -0.56
CA ASP A 62 -2.23 -10.41 0.32
C ASP A 62 -2.47 -9.50 1.54
N GLU A 63 -1.41 -8.94 2.07
CA GLU A 63 -1.45 -7.96 3.15
C GLU A 63 -2.23 -6.71 2.75
N ALA A 64 -1.93 -6.14 1.59
CA ALA A 64 -2.64 -5.00 1.06
C ALA A 64 -4.15 -5.28 0.90
N ILE A 65 -4.51 -6.46 0.36
CA ILE A 65 -5.92 -6.84 0.17
C ILE A 65 -6.62 -7.11 1.50
N VAL A 66 -5.96 -7.72 2.47
CA VAL A 66 -6.56 -7.99 3.79
C VAL A 66 -6.90 -6.70 4.53
N LEU A 67 -6.02 -5.71 4.49
CA LEU A 67 -6.10 -4.53 5.35
C LEU A 67 -6.74 -3.30 4.69
N ALA A 68 -6.54 -3.09 3.38
CA ALA A 68 -6.93 -1.84 2.74
C ALA A 68 -8.32 -1.88 2.11
N ASP A 69 -9.00 -0.73 2.05
CA ASP A 69 -10.20 -0.53 1.24
C ASP A 69 -9.86 -0.14 -0.21
N ARG A 70 -8.65 0.40 -0.41
CA ARG A 70 -8.12 0.74 -1.73
C ARG A 70 -6.64 0.40 -1.79
N VAL A 71 -6.21 -0.22 -2.87
CA VAL A 71 -4.80 -0.53 -3.16
C VAL A 71 -4.30 0.40 -4.25
N MET A 72 -3.27 1.17 -3.95
CA MET A 72 -2.59 2.02 -4.93
C MET A 72 -1.33 1.33 -5.41
N VAL A 73 -1.25 1.07 -6.70
CA VAL A 73 -0.07 0.50 -7.34
C VAL A 73 0.87 1.62 -7.77
N LEU A 74 2.11 1.54 -7.29
CA LEU A 74 3.15 2.53 -7.62
C LEU A 74 4.09 1.97 -8.69
N ARG A 75 4.43 2.78 -9.67
CA ARG A 75 5.54 2.50 -10.61
C ARG A 75 6.81 3.19 -10.13
N PRO A 76 7.98 2.56 -10.33
CA PRO A 76 9.27 3.21 -10.03
C PRO A 76 9.64 4.25 -11.12
N ARG A 77 10.48 5.19 -10.74
CA ARG A 77 11.29 6.12 -11.59
C ARG A 77 10.52 6.90 -12.68
N PRO A 78 9.95 8.06 -12.34
CA PRO A 78 9.72 8.55 -10.99
C PRO A 78 8.56 7.83 -10.35
N GLY A 79 8.56 7.74 -9.01
CA GLY A 79 7.47 7.13 -8.27
C GLY A 79 6.14 7.82 -8.56
N ARG A 80 5.23 7.14 -9.23
CA ARG A 80 3.88 7.64 -9.56
C ARG A 80 2.84 6.56 -9.29
N ILE A 81 1.64 6.98 -8.94
CA ILE A 81 0.50 6.06 -8.88
C ILE A 81 0.20 5.60 -10.31
N SER A 82 0.28 4.31 -10.53
CA SER A 82 0.02 3.65 -11.81
C SER A 82 -1.43 3.20 -11.93
N ASP A 83 -2.00 2.74 -10.82
CA ASP A 83 -3.36 2.21 -10.76
C ASP A 83 -3.93 2.35 -9.34
N GLU A 84 -5.26 2.38 -9.24
CA GLU A 84 -6.01 2.36 -7.99
C GLU A 84 -7.09 1.29 -8.06
N ILE A 85 -7.08 0.35 -7.11
CA ILE A 85 -7.98 -0.80 -7.09
C ILE A 85 -8.79 -0.77 -5.79
N ALA A 86 -10.11 -0.64 -5.91
CA ALA A 86 -11.02 -0.79 -4.79
C ALA A 86 -11.11 -2.26 -4.36
N VAL A 87 -11.13 -2.49 -3.05
CA VAL A 87 -11.24 -3.81 -2.43
C VAL A 87 -12.61 -3.92 -1.77
N ASP A 88 -13.63 -4.22 -2.59
CA ASP A 88 -15.02 -4.36 -2.14
C ASP A 88 -15.28 -5.77 -1.58
N LEU A 89 -14.51 -6.14 -0.57
CA LEU A 89 -14.66 -7.40 0.14
C LEU A 89 -15.10 -7.13 1.58
N PRO A 90 -16.11 -7.85 2.09
CA PRO A 90 -16.52 -7.73 3.48
C PRO A 90 -15.41 -8.19 4.43
N ARG A 91 -15.31 -7.58 5.60
CA ARG A 91 -14.39 -8.00 6.65
C ARG A 91 -15.12 -8.92 7.66
N PRO A 92 -14.49 -9.96 8.21
CA PRO A 92 -13.12 -10.43 7.93
C PRO A 92 -12.99 -11.02 6.51
N ARG A 93 -11.87 -10.76 5.83
CA ARG A 93 -11.62 -11.20 4.45
C ARG A 93 -11.03 -12.59 4.42
N ASP A 94 -11.74 -13.52 3.78
CA ASP A 94 -11.28 -14.89 3.58
C ASP A 94 -10.29 -14.94 2.41
N ARG A 95 -9.01 -15.22 2.74
CA ARG A 95 -7.91 -15.32 1.79
C ARG A 95 -8.05 -16.50 0.80
N GLN A 96 -8.93 -17.47 1.12
CA GLN A 96 -9.18 -18.65 0.28
C GLN A 96 -10.41 -18.48 -0.62
N SER A 97 -11.12 -17.36 -0.51
CA SER A 97 -12.31 -17.12 -1.32
C SER A 97 -11.97 -16.77 -2.77
N ALA A 98 -12.82 -17.16 -3.70
CA ALA A 98 -12.69 -16.81 -5.12
C ALA A 98 -12.73 -15.28 -5.34
N ALA A 99 -13.44 -14.54 -4.49
CA ALA A 99 -13.50 -13.10 -4.53
C ALA A 99 -12.15 -12.45 -4.15
N PHE A 100 -11.46 -13.00 -3.14
CA PHE A 100 -10.11 -12.57 -2.78
C PHE A 100 -9.13 -12.83 -3.92
N ASP A 101 -9.14 -14.03 -4.50
CA ASP A 101 -8.30 -14.37 -5.64
C ASP A 101 -8.55 -13.49 -6.87
N PHE A 102 -9.78 -13.08 -7.09
CA PHE A 102 -10.12 -12.15 -8.17
C PHE A 102 -9.45 -10.78 -7.98
N VAL A 103 -9.54 -10.21 -6.78
CA VAL A 103 -8.88 -8.94 -6.45
C VAL A 103 -7.36 -9.08 -6.54
N LYS A 104 -6.81 -10.18 -6.03
CA LYS A 104 -5.36 -10.49 -6.08
C LYS A 104 -4.84 -10.51 -7.51
N ARG A 105 -5.53 -11.19 -8.43
CA ARG A 105 -5.15 -11.19 -9.85
C ARG A 105 -5.18 -9.80 -10.46
N ARG A 106 -6.15 -8.96 -10.11
CA ARG A 106 -6.20 -7.57 -10.59
C ARG A 106 -5.01 -6.75 -10.11
N VAL A 107 -4.65 -6.87 -8.83
CA VAL A 107 -3.49 -6.16 -8.26
C VAL A 107 -2.19 -6.62 -8.92
N LEU A 108 -2.01 -7.95 -9.09
CA LEU A 108 -0.83 -8.50 -9.75
C LEU A 108 -0.72 -8.05 -11.21
N ALA A 109 -1.82 -8.06 -11.96
CA ALA A 109 -1.83 -7.57 -13.34
C ALA A 109 -1.47 -6.08 -13.43
N ALA A 110 -1.94 -5.25 -12.51
CA ALA A 110 -1.58 -3.84 -12.45
C ALA A 110 -0.08 -3.64 -12.12
N LEU A 111 0.47 -4.46 -11.22
CA LEU A 111 1.90 -4.46 -10.91
C LEU A 111 2.74 -4.83 -12.13
N ASP A 112 2.41 -5.90 -12.83
CA ASP A 112 3.11 -6.32 -14.05
C ASP A 112 3.05 -5.25 -15.13
N CYS A 113 1.88 -4.64 -15.35
CA CYS A 113 1.74 -3.51 -16.28
C CYS A 113 2.58 -2.30 -15.87
N SER A 114 2.71 -2.02 -14.57
CA SER A 114 3.50 -0.91 -14.06
C SER A 114 5.00 -1.10 -14.30
N LEU A 115 5.49 -2.33 -14.13
CA LEU A 115 6.89 -2.70 -14.32
C LEU A 115 7.26 -2.73 -15.81
N ASN A 116 6.40 -3.32 -16.66
CA ASN A 116 6.64 -3.41 -18.09
C ASN A 116 6.64 -2.04 -18.78
N ARG A 117 5.78 -1.11 -18.35
CA ARG A 117 5.82 0.29 -18.84
C ARG A 117 7.10 1.01 -18.46
N THR A 118 7.75 0.63 -17.38
CA THR A 118 9.06 1.21 -16.99
C THR A 118 10.18 0.66 -17.88
N ALA A 119 10.11 -0.60 -18.29
CA ALA A 119 11.09 -1.21 -19.19
C ALA A 119 10.99 -0.65 -20.62
N SER A 120 9.77 -0.37 -21.11
CA SER A 120 9.53 0.22 -22.44
C SER A 120 9.75 1.73 -22.51
N GLY A 121 9.64 2.44 -21.39
CA GLY A 121 9.84 3.91 -21.34
C GLY A 121 11.29 4.35 -21.26
N ALA A 122 12.25 3.43 -21.20
CA ALA A 122 13.69 3.77 -21.20
C ALA A 122 14.24 4.12 -22.60
N GLU A 123 13.44 3.94 -23.67
CA GLU A 123 13.85 4.22 -25.04
C GLU A 123 13.27 5.51 -25.65
N ASP A 124 12.40 6.23 -24.91
CA ASP A 124 11.75 7.45 -25.42
C ASP A 124 11.95 8.64 -24.48
N GLU A 125 13.20 8.98 -24.16
CA GLU A 125 13.54 10.34 -23.75
C GLU A 125 13.73 11.18 -25.02
N PRO A 126 12.85 12.15 -25.31
CA PRO A 126 13.19 13.18 -26.25
C PRO A 126 14.39 13.94 -25.66
N LYS A 127 15.53 13.94 -26.38
CA LYS A 127 16.62 14.84 -26.10
C LYS A 127 16.04 16.24 -25.94
N ALA A 128 15.93 16.72 -24.72
CA ALA A 128 15.68 18.11 -24.45
C ALA A 128 16.91 18.89 -24.95
N GLU A 129 16.74 19.56 -26.08
CA GLU A 129 17.64 20.60 -26.49
C GLU A 129 17.83 21.64 -25.41
N ALA A 130 19.07 21.94 -25.13
CA ALA A 130 19.48 23.00 -24.23
C ALA A 130 18.86 24.34 -24.69
N GLY A 131 17.85 24.77 -23.97
CA GLY A 131 17.27 26.09 -24.06
C GLY A 131 17.28 26.74 -22.68
N ALA A 132 18.26 27.62 -22.47
CA ALA A 132 18.35 28.47 -21.29
C ALA A 132 17.08 29.30 -21.13
N ALA A 133 16.44 29.26 -19.96
CA ALA A 133 15.60 30.34 -19.48
C ALA A 133 15.66 30.41 -17.94
N MET A 134 16.43 31.41 -17.49
CA MET A 134 16.38 31.93 -16.11
C MET A 134 14.96 32.38 -15.76
N TRP A 135 14.47 31.96 -14.60
CA TRP A 135 13.44 32.70 -13.87
C TRP A 135 13.78 32.77 -12.40
N TRP A 136 13.74 33.95 -11.92
CA TRP A 136 14.01 34.53 -10.62
C TRP A 136 13.39 33.78 -9.44
#